data_3cf3fadfda91b07d7e60fd6ccc3564ee
#
_entry.id   3cf3fadfda91b07d7e60fd6ccc3564ee
#
_cell.length_a   1.000
_cell.length_b   1.000
_cell.length_c   1.000
_cell.angle_alpha   90.00
_cell.angle_beta   90.00
_cell.angle_gamma   90.00
#
_symmetry.space_group_name_H-M   'P 1'
#
loop_
_entity.id
_entity.type
_entity.pdbx_description
1 polymer ?
#
loop_
_entity_poly.entity_id
_entity_poly.type
_entity_poly.pdbx_seq_one_letter_code
_entity_poly.pdbx_strand_id
1 'polypeptide(L)'
;MNAPFLVSVVITTYNRSDALLAVLTGLARQTDTNFEVLVADDGSRIEHQAAVLTAPVAKFLCLKHIWHPDVGFTASRIRNRGVAASSGDYIIFLDGDCVPEVDFIEQHRRLAAPGYFVNGSRVLLSSEFTNQVLNGAQQISGRSAGYWVWQRMKGHASKLSGLLRLPDMPWRNKSAFSW
;
A
#
# COMPACT_ATOMS: atom_id res chain seq x y z
N MET A 1 -9.01 -15.69 -23.21
CA MET A 1 -8.32 -15.06 -22.05
C MET A 1 -9.40 -14.61 -21.11
N ASN A 2 -9.47 -15.16 -19.88
CA ASN A 2 -10.40 -14.67 -18.88
C ASN A 2 -10.07 -13.21 -18.57
N ALA A 3 -11.10 -12.37 -18.38
CA ALA A 3 -10.89 -10.99 -17.96
C ALA A 3 -10.05 -10.97 -16.69
N PRO A 4 -9.11 -10.01 -16.53
CA PRO A 4 -8.32 -9.93 -15.32
C PRO A 4 -9.26 -9.71 -14.12
N PHE A 5 -9.08 -10.48 -13.04
CA PHE A 5 -9.85 -10.35 -11.80
C PHE A 5 -9.66 -8.95 -11.17
N LEU A 6 -10.66 -8.44 -10.48
CA LEU A 6 -10.57 -7.17 -9.76
C LEU A 6 -9.71 -7.33 -8.50
N VAL A 7 -8.81 -6.39 -8.25
CA VAL A 7 -8.01 -6.32 -7.02
C VAL A 7 -8.61 -5.28 -6.07
N SER A 8 -8.79 -5.63 -4.80
CA SER A 8 -9.16 -4.68 -3.74
C SER A 8 -7.96 -4.39 -2.84
N VAL A 9 -7.54 -3.14 -2.75
CA VAL A 9 -6.47 -2.70 -1.84
C VAL A 9 -7.10 -2.13 -0.57
N VAL A 10 -6.99 -2.85 0.54
CA VAL A 10 -7.50 -2.44 1.86
C VAL A 10 -6.37 -1.77 2.63
N ILE A 11 -6.48 -0.46 2.84
CA ILE A 11 -5.46 0.37 3.48
C ILE A 11 -5.90 0.72 4.89
N THR A 12 -5.15 0.27 5.90
CA THR A 12 -5.45 0.61 7.30
C THR A 12 -4.79 1.92 7.69
N THR A 13 -5.56 2.84 8.26
CA THR A 13 -5.08 4.16 8.72
C THR A 13 -5.68 4.58 10.05
N TYR A 14 -4.98 5.46 10.77
CA TYR A 14 -5.47 6.15 11.96
C TYR A 14 -4.73 7.48 12.17
N ASN A 15 -5.44 8.61 12.08
CA ASN A 15 -4.92 9.98 12.32
C ASN A 15 -3.61 10.33 11.56
N ARG A 16 -3.40 9.76 10.36
CA ARG A 16 -2.20 9.96 9.54
C ARG A 16 -2.57 10.24 8.07
N SER A 17 -3.38 11.28 7.86
CA SER A 17 -3.76 11.69 6.50
C SER A 17 -2.56 12.08 5.63
N ASP A 18 -1.50 12.62 6.22
CA ASP A 18 -0.23 12.95 5.56
C ASP A 18 0.41 11.72 4.89
N ALA A 19 0.59 10.64 5.65
CA ALA A 19 1.16 9.40 5.15
C ALA A 19 0.21 8.72 4.14
N LEU A 20 -1.09 8.66 4.47
CA LEU A 20 -2.10 8.08 3.60
C LEU A 20 -2.16 8.77 2.23
N LEU A 21 -2.04 10.09 2.17
CA LEU A 21 -2.02 10.83 0.89
C LEU A 21 -0.80 10.46 0.04
N ALA A 22 0.37 10.20 0.66
CA ALA A 22 1.53 9.69 -0.06
C ALA A 22 1.28 8.28 -0.62
N VAL A 23 0.62 7.40 0.14
CA VAL A 23 0.21 6.05 -0.31
C VAL A 23 -0.77 6.14 -1.49
N LEU A 24 -1.82 6.95 -1.37
CA LEU A 24 -2.81 7.15 -2.45
C LEU A 24 -2.17 7.72 -3.71
N THR A 25 -1.18 8.61 -3.57
CA THR A 25 -0.41 9.13 -4.70
C THR A 25 0.40 8.03 -5.39
N GLY A 26 0.97 7.10 -4.64
CA GLY A 26 1.63 5.91 -5.18
C GLY A 26 0.66 4.97 -5.90
N LEU A 27 -0.56 4.81 -5.38
CA LEU A 27 -1.61 4.00 -6.02
C LEU A 27 -2.16 4.65 -7.29
N ALA A 28 -2.31 5.97 -7.34
CA ALA A 28 -2.75 6.67 -8.55
C ALA A 28 -1.75 6.58 -9.71
N ARG A 29 -0.54 6.06 -9.47
CA ARG A 29 0.53 5.89 -10.46
C ARG A 29 0.78 4.45 -10.86
N GLN A 30 -0.08 3.53 -10.45
CA GLN A 30 0.08 2.12 -10.79
C GLN A 30 0.00 1.87 -12.31
N THR A 31 0.82 0.93 -12.80
CA THR A 31 0.79 0.48 -14.20
C THR A 31 -0.47 -0.33 -14.51
N ASP A 32 -0.97 -1.08 -13.55
CA ASP A 32 -2.24 -1.81 -13.61
C ASP A 32 -3.33 -1.00 -12.92
N THR A 33 -4.38 -0.65 -13.66
CA THR A 33 -5.49 0.21 -13.20
C THR A 33 -6.75 -0.55 -12.81
N ASN A 34 -6.78 -1.89 -12.94
CA ASN A 34 -7.95 -2.70 -12.61
C ASN A 34 -8.00 -3.05 -11.11
N PHE A 35 -8.16 -2.04 -10.27
CA PHE A 35 -8.28 -2.19 -8.83
C PHE A 35 -9.18 -1.12 -8.21
N GLU A 36 -9.68 -1.40 -7.00
CA GLU A 36 -10.36 -0.45 -6.13
C GLU A 36 -9.54 -0.23 -4.85
N VAL A 37 -9.77 0.91 -4.19
CA VAL A 37 -9.10 1.28 -2.94
C VAL A 37 -10.13 1.40 -1.83
N LEU A 38 -9.89 0.70 -0.72
CA LEU A 38 -10.71 0.77 0.49
C LEU A 38 -9.86 1.34 1.63
N VAL A 39 -10.13 2.57 2.02
CA VAL A 39 -9.49 3.19 3.19
C VAL A 39 -10.21 2.70 4.43
N ALA A 40 -9.58 1.79 5.14
CA ALA A 40 -10.05 1.19 6.40
C ALA A 40 -9.54 2.04 7.57
N ASP A 41 -10.35 3.01 8.00
CA ASP A 41 -10.00 4.05 8.95
C ASP A 41 -10.45 3.68 10.36
N ASP A 42 -9.50 3.44 11.26
CA ASP A 42 -9.68 2.94 12.63
C ASP A 42 -10.11 4.04 13.63
N GLY A 43 -10.94 4.99 13.17
CA GLY A 43 -11.51 6.02 14.04
C GLY A 43 -10.76 7.36 13.98
N SER A 44 -10.18 7.73 12.84
CA SER A 44 -9.56 9.05 12.67
C SER A 44 -10.53 10.18 12.92
N ARG A 45 -10.00 11.31 13.39
CA ARG A 45 -10.73 12.55 13.58
C ARG A 45 -11.17 13.11 12.22
N ILE A 46 -12.23 13.93 12.26
CA ILE A 46 -12.92 14.45 11.07
C ILE A 46 -11.99 15.25 10.15
N GLU A 47 -11.00 15.96 10.70
CA GLU A 47 -10.04 16.72 9.89
C GLU A 47 -9.15 15.81 9.01
N HIS A 48 -8.78 14.61 9.51
CA HIS A 48 -8.03 13.63 8.73
C HIS A 48 -8.88 12.99 7.64
N GLN A 49 -10.15 12.67 7.95
CA GLN A 49 -11.10 12.15 6.97
C GLN A 49 -11.34 13.17 5.84
N ALA A 50 -11.62 14.42 6.21
CA ALA A 50 -11.84 15.50 5.25
C ALA A 50 -10.61 15.71 4.35
N ALA A 51 -9.39 15.71 4.92
CA ALA A 51 -8.16 15.86 4.15
C ALA A 51 -8.01 14.79 3.06
N VAL A 52 -8.38 13.54 3.36
CA VAL A 52 -8.31 12.43 2.40
C VAL A 52 -9.39 12.54 1.33
N LEU A 53 -10.64 12.75 1.73
CA LEU A 53 -11.79 12.75 0.81
C LEU A 53 -11.79 13.97 -0.14
N THR A 54 -11.23 15.10 0.28
CA THR A 54 -11.13 16.31 -0.56
C THR A 54 -9.84 16.39 -1.37
N ALA A 55 -8.88 15.49 -1.13
CA ALA A 55 -7.62 15.51 -1.84
C ALA A 55 -7.81 15.26 -3.35
N PRO A 56 -7.12 16.01 -4.22
CA PRO A 56 -7.23 15.82 -5.68
C PRO A 56 -6.95 14.37 -6.11
N VAL A 57 -6.02 13.68 -5.47
CA VAL A 57 -5.65 12.29 -5.79
C VAL A 57 -6.82 11.31 -5.60
N ALA A 58 -7.73 11.56 -4.67
CA ALA A 58 -8.90 10.71 -4.44
C ALA A 58 -9.82 10.61 -5.67
N LYS A 59 -9.81 11.63 -6.54
CA LYS A 59 -10.62 11.67 -7.77
C LYS A 59 -10.11 10.73 -8.88
N PHE A 60 -8.87 10.30 -8.78
CA PHE A 60 -8.23 9.39 -9.76
C PHE A 60 -8.33 7.92 -9.34
N LEU A 61 -8.91 7.64 -8.19
CA LEU A 61 -9.03 6.30 -7.64
C LEU A 61 -10.50 5.92 -7.43
N CYS A 62 -10.84 4.65 -7.68
CA CYS A 62 -12.11 4.08 -7.23
C CYS A 62 -11.99 3.85 -5.70
N LEU A 63 -12.23 4.92 -4.92
CA LEU A 63 -11.97 4.96 -3.49
C LEU A 63 -13.26 4.86 -2.68
N LYS A 64 -13.28 3.93 -1.72
CA LYS A 64 -14.30 3.82 -0.67
C LYS A 64 -13.64 4.11 0.68
N HIS A 65 -14.27 4.95 1.52
CA HIS A 65 -13.82 5.23 2.88
C HIS A 65 -14.72 4.50 3.88
N ILE A 66 -14.15 3.60 4.64
CA ILE A 66 -14.80 2.80 5.68
C ILE A 66 -14.28 3.25 7.02
N TRP A 67 -15.15 3.78 7.85
CA TRP A 67 -14.81 4.35 9.15
C TRP A 67 -15.68 3.77 10.27
N HIS A 68 -15.20 3.83 11.48
CA HIS A 68 -15.97 3.61 12.70
C HIS A 68 -15.45 4.52 13.84
N PRO A 69 -16.25 4.79 14.89
CA PRO A 69 -15.79 5.58 16.04
C PRO A 69 -14.52 5.00 16.66
N ASP A 70 -13.64 5.88 17.14
CA ASP A 70 -12.45 5.50 17.90
C ASP A 70 -12.84 4.83 19.22
N VAL A 71 -12.48 3.56 19.35
CA VAL A 71 -12.66 2.74 20.56
C VAL A 71 -11.34 2.09 20.98
N GLY A 72 -10.21 2.73 20.63
CA GLY A 72 -8.85 2.25 20.82
C GLY A 72 -8.34 1.47 19.59
N PHE A 73 -7.24 0.76 19.76
CA PHE A 73 -6.59 0.05 18.64
C PHE A 73 -7.42 -1.16 18.17
N THR A 74 -8.11 -1.01 17.06
CA THR A 74 -8.98 -2.03 16.47
C THR A 74 -8.70 -2.31 14.97
N ALA A 75 -7.44 -2.20 14.57
CA ALA A 75 -6.99 -2.35 13.20
C ALA A 75 -7.48 -3.63 12.51
N SER A 76 -7.55 -4.76 13.22
CA SER A 76 -8.09 -6.02 12.67
C SER A 76 -9.58 -5.92 12.36
N ARG A 77 -10.34 -5.23 13.22
CA ARG A 77 -11.78 -5.02 13.03
C ARG A 77 -12.06 -4.17 11.81
N ILE A 78 -11.34 -3.06 11.64
CA ILE A 78 -11.55 -2.19 10.50
C ILE A 78 -11.07 -2.82 9.19
N ARG A 79 -9.99 -3.63 9.21
CA ARG A 79 -9.57 -4.45 8.06
C ARG A 79 -10.68 -5.40 7.62
N ASN A 80 -11.31 -6.12 8.56
CA ASN A 80 -12.43 -7.02 8.25
C ASN A 80 -13.61 -6.27 7.63
N ARG A 81 -13.91 -5.05 8.10
CA ARG A 81 -14.95 -4.19 7.48
C ARG A 81 -14.54 -3.76 6.07
N GLY A 82 -13.27 -3.44 5.85
CA GLY A 82 -12.72 -3.18 4.52
C GLY A 82 -12.93 -4.37 3.59
N VAL A 83 -12.58 -5.58 4.04
CA VAL A 83 -12.81 -6.81 3.27
C VAL A 83 -14.29 -7.01 2.96
N ALA A 84 -15.18 -6.83 3.94
CA ALA A 84 -16.62 -6.99 3.74
C ALA A 84 -17.23 -5.98 2.75
N ALA A 85 -16.59 -4.81 2.57
CA ALA A 85 -16.99 -3.77 1.63
C ALA A 85 -16.30 -3.87 0.26
N SER A 86 -15.35 -4.80 0.11
CA SER A 86 -14.60 -5.02 -1.13
C SER A 86 -15.44 -5.73 -2.17
N SER A 87 -15.11 -5.47 -3.45
CA SER A 87 -15.76 -6.11 -4.60
C SER A 87 -14.79 -6.99 -5.40
N GLY A 88 -13.50 -6.97 -5.04
CA GLY A 88 -12.45 -7.69 -5.76
C GLY A 88 -12.33 -9.17 -5.37
N ASP A 89 -11.83 -9.95 -6.30
CA ASP A 89 -11.56 -11.38 -6.12
C ASP A 89 -10.25 -11.64 -5.37
N TYR A 90 -9.36 -10.64 -5.33
CA TYR A 90 -8.06 -10.70 -4.67
C TYR A 90 -7.87 -9.46 -3.79
N ILE A 91 -7.50 -9.69 -2.53
CA ILE A 91 -7.36 -8.63 -1.55
C ILE A 91 -5.88 -8.43 -1.21
N ILE A 92 -5.46 -7.16 -1.27
CA ILE A 92 -4.15 -6.73 -0.80
C ILE A 92 -4.34 -5.89 0.47
N PHE A 93 -3.68 -6.27 1.56
CA PHE A 93 -3.58 -5.43 2.74
C PHE A 93 -2.36 -4.54 2.64
N LEU A 94 -2.54 -3.24 2.85
CA LEU A 94 -1.48 -2.24 2.82
C LEU A 94 -1.59 -1.34 4.06
N ASP A 95 -0.47 -1.05 4.70
CA ASP A 95 -0.45 -0.09 5.79
C ASP A 95 -0.50 1.35 5.24
N GLY A 96 -1.19 2.26 5.93
CA GLY A 96 -1.42 3.63 5.49
C GLY A 96 -0.17 4.53 5.48
N ASP A 97 1.00 3.95 5.71
CA ASP A 97 2.32 4.59 5.63
C ASP A 97 3.30 3.86 4.69
N CYS A 98 2.82 2.87 3.95
CA CYS A 98 3.62 2.09 3.00
C CYS A 98 3.31 2.53 1.56
N VAL A 99 4.13 3.40 0.98
CA VAL A 99 3.99 3.86 -0.41
C VAL A 99 4.36 2.75 -1.38
N PRO A 100 3.43 2.31 -2.25
CA PRO A 100 3.69 1.22 -3.18
C PRO A 100 4.58 1.64 -4.35
N GLU A 101 5.36 0.70 -4.89
CA GLU A 101 6.05 0.87 -6.17
C GLU A 101 5.05 0.91 -7.33
N VAL A 102 5.45 1.47 -8.46
CA VAL A 102 4.56 1.75 -9.60
C VAL A 102 3.95 0.50 -10.24
N ASP A 103 4.54 -0.66 -10.06
CA ASP A 103 4.07 -1.95 -10.58
C ASP A 103 3.55 -2.90 -9.48
N PHE A 104 3.22 -2.35 -8.30
CA PHE A 104 2.81 -3.14 -7.14
C PHE A 104 1.57 -4.00 -7.41
N ILE A 105 0.52 -3.45 -8.01
CA ILE A 105 -0.70 -4.18 -8.36
C ILE A 105 -0.41 -5.25 -9.42
N GLU A 106 0.35 -4.91 -10.45
CA GLU A 106 0.75 -5.83 -11.51
C GLU A 106 1.53 -7.03 -10.95
N GLN A 107 2.47 -6.80 -10.02
CA GLN A 107 3.24 -7.87 -9.38
C GLN A 107 2.34 -8.79 -8.53
N HIS A 108 1.42 -8.23 -7.76
CA HIS A 108 0.45 -9.01 -7.01
C HIS A 108 -0.41 -9.87 -7.93
N ARG A 109 -0.93 -9.30 -9.02
CA ARG A 109 -1.71 -10.03 -10.03
C ARG A 109 -0.92 -11.17 -10.66
N ARG A 110 0.34 -10.93 -11.00
CA ARG A 110 1.24 -11.94 -11.60
C ARG A 110 1.52 -13.09 -10.64
N LEU A 111 1.64 -12.81 -9.34
CA LEU A 111 2.01 -13.80 -8.32
C LEU A 111 0.81 -14.46 -7.66
N ALA A 112 -0.40 -13.96 -7.88
CA ALA A 112 -1.62 -14.51 -7.29
C ALA A 112 -1.85 -15.97 -7.74
N ALA A 113 -2.04 -16.87 -6.78
CA ALA A 113 -2.35 -18.27 -7.03
C ALA A 113 -3.32 -18.79 -5.96
N PRO A 114 -4.31 -19.64 -6.31
CA PRO A 114 -5.24 -20.23 -5.35
C PRO A 114 -4.51 -20.99 -4.24
N GLY A 115 -4.89 -20.74 -2.98
CA GLY A 115 -4.28 -21.38 -1.81
C GLY A 115 -2.95 -20.78 -1.35
N TYR A 116 -2.50 -19.69 -1.99
CA TYR A 116 -1.28 -18.97 -1.62
C TYR A 116 -1.56 -17.50 -1.34
N PHE A 117 -0.70 -16.88 -0.54
CA PHE A 117 -0.68 -15.44 -0.38
C PHE A 117 0.68 -14.86 -0.76
N VAL A 118 0.70 -13.63 -1.21
CA VAL A 118 1.91 -12.89 -1.59
C VAL A 118 2.30 -11.99 -0.43
N ASN A 119 3.52 -12.16 0.09
CA ASN A 119 4.05 -11.30 1.14
C ASN A 119 4.97 -10.24 0.54
N GLY A 120 4.65 -8.96 0.79
CA GLY A 120 5.46 -7.83 0.36
C GLY A 120 6.66 -7.60 1.29
N SER A 121 7.68 -6.94 0.76
CA SER A 121 8.80 -6.42 1.52
C SER A 121 8.85 -4.90 1.40
N ARG A 122 9.49 -4.21 2.34
CA ARG A 122 9.55 -2.75 2.37
C ARG A 122 10.96 -2.22 2.62
N VAL A 123 11.26 -1.06 2.03
CA VAL A 123 12.39 -0.22 2.39
C VAL A 123 11.97 0.66 3.56
N LEU A 124 12.81 0.75 4.60
CA LEU A 124 12.55 1.64 5.73
C LEU A 124 13.27 2.97 5.51
N LEU A 125 12.54 4.06 5.69
CA LEU A 125 13.06 5.42 5.56
C LEU A 125 13.49 5.97 6.93
N SER A 126 14.51 6.85 6.96
CA SER A 126 14.82 7.65 8.14
C SER A 126 13.71 8.68 8.40
N SER A 127 13.59 9.14 9.65
CA SER A 127 12.59 10.17 10.01
C SER A 127 12.76 11.45 9.19
N GLU A 128 14.01 11.88 8.96
CA GLU A 128 14.31 13.07 8.15
C GLU A 128 13.82 12.88 6.70
N PHE A 129 14.15 11.73 6.08
CA PHE A 129 13.76 11.47 4.71
C PHE A 129 12.24 11.24 4.58
N THR A 130 11.61 10.63 5.58
CA THR A 130 10.15 10.52 5.67
C THR A 130 9.48 11.90 5.66
N ASN A 131 9.97 12.86 6.44
CA ASN A 131 9.45 14.22 6.43
C ASN A 131 9.59 14.89 5.06
N GLN A 132 10.69 14.67 4.33
CA GLN A 132 10.87 15.19 2.97
C GLN A 132 9.84 14.59 2.00
N VAL A 133 9.51 13.30 2.15
CA VAL A 133 8.48 12.63 1.35
C VAL A 133 7.10 13.19 1.66
N LEU A 134 6.74 13.31 2.94
CA LEU A 134 5.43 13.78 3.38
C LEU A 134 5.17 15.25 3.00
N ASN A 135 6.20 16.08 2.99
CA ASN A 135 6.13 17.47 2.56
C ASN A 135 6.17 17.66 1.02
N GLY A 136 6.18 16.55 0.26
CA GLY A 136 6.23 16.60 -1.20
C GLY A 136 7.59 16.98 -1.80
N ALA A 137 8.62 17.20 -0.98
CA ALA A 137 9.96 17.53 -1.45
C ALA A 137 10.68 16.37 -2.13
N GLN A 138 10.26 15.14 -1.83
CA GLN A 138 10.81 13.93 -2.43
C GLN A 138 9.71 12.99 -2.90
N GLN A 139 9.85 12.51 -4.12
CA GLN A 139 9.02 11.46 -4.67
C GLN A 139 9.80 10.15 -4.68
N ILE A 140 9.24 9.08 -4.11
CA ILE A 140 9.92 7.80 -3.92
C ILE A 140 9.43 6.69 -4.84
N SER A 141 8.18 6.74 -5.29
CA SER A 141 7.61 5.74 -6.18
C SER A 141 8.24 5.78 -7.59
N GLY A 142 8.61 4.63 -8.14
CA GLY A 142 9.23 4.49 -9.46
C GLY A 142 10.71 4.88 -9.52
N ARG A 143 11.42 4.89 -8.40
CA ARG A 143 12.86 5.18 -8.36
C ARG A 143 13.70 3.94 -8.68
N SER A 144 14.83 4.16 -9.34
CA SER A 144 15.76 3.08 -9.68
C SER A 144 16.45 2.48 -8.45
N ALA A 145 16.95 1.23 -8.58
CA ALA A 145 17.75 0.61 -7.53
C ALA A 145 18.99 1.45 -7.15
N GLY A 146 19.62 2.11 -8.12
CA GLY A 146 20.78 3.01 -7.88
C GLY A 146 20.42 4.20 -7.00
N TYR A 147 19.21 4.78 -7.16
CA TYR A 147 18.70 5.82 -6.27
C TYR A 147 18.61 5.32 -4.81
N TRP A 148 18.10 4.12 -4.59
CA TRP A 148 17.94 3.54 -3.27
C TRP A 148 19.29 3.19 -2.62
N VAL A 149 20.27 2.70 -3.39
CA VAL A 149 21.64 2.49 -2.92
C VAL A 149 22.25 3.83 -2.46
N TRP A 150 22.07 4.89 -3.24
CA TRP A 150 22.52 6.24 -2.87
C TRP A 150 21.85 6.76 -1.60
N GLN A 151 20.53 6.60 -1.46
CA GLN A 151 19.82 6.99 -0.22
C GLN A 151 20.30 6.20 1.00
N ARG A 152 20.65 4.92 0.83
CA ARG A 152 21.26 4.12 1.90
C ARG A 152 22.63 4.68 2.32
N MET A 153 23.47 5.07 1.38
CA MET A 153 24.76 5.67 1.68
C MET A 153 24.63 6.97 2.47
N LYS A 154 23.57 7.73 2.23
CA LYS A 154 23.20 8.93 2.99
C LYS A 154 22.55 8.64 4.36
N GLY A 155 22.28 7.40 4.71
CA GLY A 155 21.56 7.05 5.92
C GLY A 155 20.03 7.27 5.85
N HIS A 156 19.49 7.60 4.67
CA HIS A 156 18.06 7.90 4.47
C HIS A 156 17.20 6.66 4.32
N ALA A 157 17.77 5.52 3.95
CA ALA A 157 17.05 4.27 3.72
C ALA A 157 17.77 3.05 4.30
N SER A 158 17.01 2.03 4.69
CA SER A 158 17.52 0.74 5.15
C SER A 158 16.66 -0.42 4.62
N LYS A 159 17.08 -1.66 4.88
CA LYS A 159 16.39 -2.88 4.41
C LYS A 159 16.18 -2.91 2.88
N LEU A 160 17.22 -2.60 2.08
CA LEU A 160 17.13 -2.62 0.62
C LEU A 160 16.87 -4.01 0.01
N SER A 161 16.90 -5.08 0.81
CA SER A 161 16.49 -6.42 0.36
C SER A 161 15.07 -6.44 -0.21
N GLY A 162 14.21 -5.51 0.20
CA GLY A 162 12.87 -5.31 -0.38
C GLY A 162 12.86 -4.92 -1.86
N LEU A 163 13.98 -4.44 -2.39
CA LEU A 163 14.13 -4.11 -3.81
C LEU A 163 14.51 -5.33 -4.67
N LEU A 164 14.92 -6.43 -4.04
CA LEU A 164 15.29 -7.65 -4.76
C LEU A 164 14.03 -8.35 -5.26
N ARG A 165 13.80 -8.26 -6.56
CA ARG A 165 12.77 -9.03 -7.25
C ARG A 165 13.31 -10.42 -7.53
N LEU A 166 12.95 -11.37 -6.69
CA LEU A 166 13.33 -12.76 -6.92
C LEU A 166 12.39 -13.37 -7.96
N PRO A 167 12.93 -14.15 -8.93
CA PRO A 167 12.10 -14.86 -9.91
C PRO A 167 11.19 -15.88 -9.21
N ASP A 168 10.10 -16.25 -9.89
CA ASP A 168 9.23 -17.33 -9.43
C ASP A 168 10.02 -18.62 -9.45
N MET A 169 10.23 -19.21 -8.28
CA MET A 169 10.92 -20.49 -8.14
C MET A 169 9.95 -21.52 -7.55
N PRO A 170 9.94 -22.77 -8.07
CA PRO A 170 8.99 -23.80 -7.62
C PRO A 170 9.02 -24.09 -6.12
N TRP A 171 10.16 -23.87 -5.46
CA TRP A 171 10.33 -24.09 -4.03
C TRP A 171 9.76 -22.94 -3.17
N ARG A 172 9.60 -21.73 -3.71
CA ARG A 172 8.96 -20.60 -2.99
C ARG A 172 7.49 -20.85 -2.75
N ASN A 173 6.85 -21.66 -3.58
CA ASN A 173 5.45 -22.00 -3.45
C ASN A 173 5.18 -23.10 -2.41
N LYS A 174 6.23 -23.67 -1.79
CA LYS A 174 6.11 -24.75 -0.82
C LYS A 174 6.17 -24.30 0.64
N SER A 175 6.56 -23.07 0.93
CA SER A 175 6.58 -22.53 2.29
C SER A 175 5.26 -21.84 2.63
N ALA A 176 4.28 -22.61 3.00
CA ALA A 176 3.02 -22.12 3.58
C ALA A 176 3.19 -21.56 5.01
N PHE A 177 4.38 -21.15 5.39
CA PHE A 177 4.70 -20.59 6.70
C PHE A 177 5.33 -19.23 6.56
N SER A 178 4.52 -18.22 6.65
CA SER A 178 4.96 -16.88 7.01
C SER A 178 3.93 -16.27 7.93
N TRP A 179 4.40 -15.82 9.03
CA TRP A 179 3.67 -15.11 10.07
C TRP A 179 3.57 -13.65 9.72
#